data_fd9d90518371976c557643d9f17e0490
#
_entry.id   fd9d90518371976c557643d9f17e0490
#
_cell.length_a   1.000
_cell.length_b   1.000
_cell.length_c   1.000
_cell.angle_alpha   90.00
_cell.angle_beta   90.00
_cell.angle_gamma   90.00
#
_symmetry.space_group_name_H-M   'P 1'
#
loop_
_entity.id
_entity.type
_entity.pdbx_description
1 polymer ?
#
loop_
_entity_poly.entity_id
_entity_poly.type
_entity_poly.pdbx_seq_one_letter_code
_entity_poly.pdbx_strand_id
1 'polypeptide(L)'
;FSNPQQIGGLLGHETKLTDIFLQIKLNGDMALLQALELMLIRDDHSKPGLVLDRDFIASSTSGFDQFEKHILSNDLDQLIASTGLKYQDVEEAYFAIRDKKKIIVCWAMGITQHKQAVDTIKEIANFLLLKGSIGKPGAGTCPVRGHSNVQGDRTMGIYEKPSVGFLDSI
;
A
#
# COMPACT_ATOMS: atom_id res chain seq x y z
N PHE A 1 -6.74 1.10 19.24
CA PHE A 1 -5.36 1.50 19.62
C PHE A 1 -5.36 1.91 21.09
N SER A 2 -4.61 1.21 21.94
CA SER A 2 -4.47 1.55 23.35
C SER A 2 -3.28 2.49 23.55
N ASN A 3 -3.45 3.54 24.35
CA ASN A 3 -2.34 4.35 24.81
C ASN A 3 -1.83 3.79 26.16
N PRO A 4 -0.68 3.10 26.19
CA PRO A 4 -0.18 2.48 27.42
C PRO A 4 0.28 3.51 28.48
N GLN A 5 0.37 4.78 28.14
CA GLN A 5 0.72 5.87 29.05
C GLN A 5 -0.50 6.43 29.81
N GLN A 6 -1.71 5.98 29.49
CA GLN A 6 -2.94 6.39 30.15
C GLN A 6 -3.55 5.22 30.91
N ILE A 7 -4.04 5.47 32.13
CA ILE A 7 -4.70 4.45 32.98
C ILE A 7 -5.90 3.83 32.23
N GLY A 8 -6.65 4.63 31.46
CA GLY A 8 -7.74 4.13 30.63
C GLY A 8 -7.29 3.08 29.57
N GLY A 9 -6.14 3.29 28.94
CA GLY A 9 -5.57 2.32 28.00
C GLY A 9 -5.14 1.01 28.66
N LEU A 10 -4.62 1.08 29.89
CA LEU A 10 -4.31 -0.10 30.69
C LEU A 10 -5.55 -0.88 31.13
N LEU A 11 -6.69 -0.19 31.30
CA LEU A 11 -7.97 -0.79 31.69
C LEU A 11 -8.84 -1.20 30.49
N GLY A 12 -8.29 -1.17 29.25
CA GLY A 12 -8.99 -1.58 28.04
C GLY A 12 -9.97 -0.55 27.47
N HIS A 13 -9.93 0.69 27.95
CA HIS A 13 -10.66 1.83 27.33
C HIS A 13 -9.85 2.35 26.15
N GLU A 14 -10.06 1.74 25.00
CA GLU A 14 -9.35 2.06 23.76
C GLU A 14 -10.16 2.99 22.86
N THR A 15 -9.46 3.91 22.18
CA THR A 15 -10.05 4.64 21.06
C THR A 15 -9.93 3.79 19.80
N LYS A 16 -11.06 3.38 19.22
CA LYS A 16 -11.06 2.65 17.96
C LYS A 16 -10.63 3.59 16.83
N LEU A 17 -9.42 3.40 16.32
CA LEU A 17 -8.84 4.18 15.22
C LEU A 17 -8.84 3.43 13.88
N THR A 18 -9.20 2.14 13.89
CA THR A 18 -9.23 1.30 12.70
C THR A 18 -10.46 0.40 12.72
N ASP A 19 -11.04 0.15 11.58
CA ASP A 19 -12.15 -0.79 11.43
C ASP A 19 -11.65 -2.21 11.33
N ILE A 20 -10.60 -2.44 10.54
CA ILE A 20 -9.95 -3.75 10.35
C ILE A 20 -8.47 -3.59 10.68
N PHE A 21 -7.96 -4.40 11.59
CA PHE A 21 -6.55 -4.43 11.95
C PHE A 21 -5.94 -5.76 11.52
N LEU A 22 -4.96 -5.70 10.62
CA LEU A 22 -4.25 -6.86 10.10
C LEU A 22 -2.80 -6.83 10.60
N GLN A 23 -2.44 -7.75 11.50
CA GLN A 23 -1.07 -7.89 11.97
C GLN A 23 -0.30 -8.83 11.03
N ILE A 24 0.30 -8.27 10.00
CA ILE A 24 1.09 -9.03 9.02
C ILE A 24 2.50 -9.31 9.52
N LYS A 25 3.11 -10.36 8.98
CA LYS A 25 4.54 -10.65 9.17
C LYS A 25 5.41 -9.59 8.47
N LEU A 26 6.63 -9.43 8.94
CA LEU A 26 7.65 -8.63 8.23
C LEU A 26 7.77 -9.11 6.78
N ASN A 27 7.79 -8.19 5.83
CA ASN A 27 7.76 -8.43 4.38
C ASN A 27 6.47 -9.08 3.83
N GLY A 28 5.42 -9.22 4.64
CA GLY A 28 4.13 -9.73 4.19
C GLY A 28 3.27 -8.71 3.44
N ASP A 29 3.67 -7.44 3.42
CA ASP A 29 2.91 -6.33 2.82
C ASP A 29 2.65 -6.53 1.34
N MET A 30 3.69 -6.88 0.57
CA MET A 30 3.58 -7.14 -0.86
C MET A 30 2.66 -8.34 -1.13
N ALA A 31 2.79 -9.41 -0.35
CA ALA A 31 1.95 -10.59 -0.50
C ALA A 31 0.48 -10.30 -0.20
N LEU A 32 0.19 -9.43 0.77
CA LEU A 32 -1.17 -8.98 1.05
C LEU A 32 -1.75 -8.17 -0.12
N LEU A 33 -0.98 -7.23 -0.68
CA LEU A 33 -1.41 -6.45 -1.83
C LEU A 33 -1.72 -7.36 -3.02
N GLN A 34 -0.80 -8.29 -3.36
CA GLN A 34 -0.98 -9.24 -4.45
C GLN A 34 -2.17 -10.18 -4.23
N ALA A 35 -2.43 -10.61 -2.98
CA ALA A 35 -3.62 -11.39 -2.67
C ALA A 35 -4.91 -10.60 -2.93
N LEU A 36 -4.97 -9.34 -2.50
CA LEU A 36 -6.11 -8.46 -2.75
C LEU A 36 -6.30 -8.17 -4.24
N GLU A 37 -5.22 -7.90 -4.98
CA GLU A 37 -5.24 -7.70 -6.43
C GLU A 37 -5.71 -8.94 -7.18
N LEU A 38 -5.24 -10.11 -6.78
CA LEU A 38 -5.68 -11.39 -7.34
C LEU A 38 -7.19 -11.62 -7.14
N MET A 39 -7.69 -11.32 -5.94
CA MET A 39 -9.14 -11.42 -5.64
C MET A 39 -9.94 -10.39 -6.46
N LEU A 40 -9.47 -9.15 -6.57
CA LEU A 40 -10.12 -8.10 -7.36
C LEU A 40 -10.18 -8.46 -8.85
N ILE A 41 -9.07 -8.95 -9.44
CA ILE A 41 -9.00 -9.34 -10.85
C ILE A 41 -9.92 -10.53 -11.14
N ARG A 42 -9.92 -11.55 -10.27
CA ARG A 42 -10.82 -12.71 -10.41
C ARG A 42 -12.29 -12.32 -10.35
N ASP A 43 -12.65 -11.42 -9.45
CA ASP A 43 -14.01 -10.95 -9.31
C ASP A 43 -14.43 -10.09 -10.51
N ASP A 44 -13.54 -9.23 -11.01
CA ASP A 44 -13.78 -8.40 -12.19
C ASP A 44 -13.93 -9.24 -13.48
N HIS A 45 -13.25 -10.39 -13.59
CA HIS A 45 -13.47 -11.33 -14.70
C HIS A 45 -14.90 -11.87 -14.73
N SER A 46 -15.55 -12.03 -13.58
CA SER A 46 -16.94 -12.48 -13.50
C SER A 46 -17.92 -11.39 -13.95
N LYS A 47 -17.58 -10.13 -13.71
CA LYS A 47 -18.38 -8.94 -14.07
C LYS A 47 -17.46 -7.77 -14.37
N PRO A 48 -16.97 -7.63 -15.62
CA PRO A 48 -16.02 -6.60 -16.01
C PRO A 48 -16.48 -5.18 -15.68
N GLY A 49 -15.60 -4.39 -15.05
CA GLY A 49 -15.85 -3.00 -14.66
C GLY A 49 -16.65 -2.84 -13.34
N LEU A 50 -17.00 -3.95 -12.68
CA LEU A 50 -17.67 -3.88 -11.37
C LEU A 50 -16.73 -3.42 -10.27
N VAL A 51 -15.54 -4.03 -10.22
CA VAL A 51 -14.55 -3.82 -9.15
C VAL A 51 -13.34 -3.02 -9.59
N LEU A 52 -12.86 -3.25 -10.82
CA LEU A 52 -11.78 -2.48 -11.43
C LEU A 52 -12.30 -1.26 -12.18
N ASP A 53 -11.49 -0.22 -12.26
CA ASP A 53 -11.77 0.96 -13.10
C ASP A 53 -11.19 0.73 -14.50
N ARG A 54 -11.89 -0.06 -15.33
CA ARG A 54 -11.44 -0.49 -16.65
C ARG A 54 -11.20 0.70 -17.60
N ASP A 55 -12.00 1.75 -17.49
CA ASP A 55 -11.84 2.96 -18.32
C ASP A 55 -10.56 3.71 -17.94
N PHE A 56 -10.29 3.82 -16.64
CA PHE A 56 -9.06 4.43 -16.16
C PHE A 56 -7.84 3.58 -16.57
N ILE A 57 -7.91 2.27 -16.39
CA ILE A 57 -6.83 1.34 -16.79
C ILE A 57 -6.52 1.53 -18.28
N ALA A 58 -7.52 1.51 -19.15
CA ALA A 58 -7.34 1.62 -20.60
C ALA A 58 -6.79 2.99 -21.04
N SER A 59 -7.22 4.08 -20.38
CA SER A 59 -6.84 5.43 -20.79
C SER A 59 -5.55 5.95 -20.15
N SER A 60 -5.19 5.46 -18.96
CA SER A 60 -4.19 6.10 -18.11
C SER A 60 -3.07 5.17 -17.64
N THR A 61 -3.08 3.92 -18.07
CA THR A 61 -2.04 2.94 -17.70
C THR A 61 -1.47 2.23 -18.93
N SER A 62 -0.37 1.53 -18.73
CA SER A 62 0.24 0.64 -19.74
C SER A 62 0.69 -0.67 -19.08
N GLY A 63 0.72 -1.76 -19.87
CA GLY A 63 1.21 -3.06 -19.39
C GLY A 63 0.22 -3.84 -18.54
N PHE A 64 -1.06 -3.48 -18.52
CA PHE A 64 -2.08 -4.16 -17.71
C PHE A 64 -2.16 -5.66 -18.01
N ASP A 65 -2.14 -6.06 -19.29
CA ASP A 65 -2.24 -7.49 -19.67
C ASP A 65 -1.10 -8.33 -19.09
N GLN A 66 0.12 -7.77 -19.04
CA GLN A 66 1.28 -8.44 -18.47
C GLN A 66 1.16 -8.53 -16.95
N PHE A 67 0.73 -7.44 -16.33
CA PHE A 67 0.48 -7.39 -14.88
C PHE A 67 -0.63 -8.37 -14.48
N GLU A 68 -1.77 -8.35 -15.14
CA GLU A 68 -2.89 -9.26 -14.90
C GLU A 68 -2.45 -10.72 -15.00
N LYS A 69 -1.73 -11.08 -16.06
CA LYS A 69 -1.18 -12.43 -16.23
C LYS A 69 -0.23 -12.81 -15.10
N HIS A 70 0.61 -11.88 -14.66
CA HIS A 70 1.52 -12.11 -13.53
C HIS A 70 0.74 -12.35 -12.25
N ILE A 71 -0.23 -11.50 -11.90
CA ILE A 71 -1.03 -11.65 -10.69
C ILE A 71 -1.84 -12.95 -10.72
N LEU A 72 -2.46 -13.29 -11.84
CA LEU A 72 -3.24 -14.53 -11.99
C LEU A 72 -2.39 -15.81 -11.91
N SER A 73 -1.09 -15.72 -12.14
CA SER A 73 -0.17 -16.86 -12.00
C SER A 73 0.17 -17.20 -10.55
N ASN A 74 -0.16 -16.31 -9.60
CA ASN A 74 0.10 -16.55 -8.19
C ASN A 74 -0.93 -17.51 -7.58
N ASP A 75 -0.48 -18.24 -6.56
CA ASP A 75 -1.33 -19.06 -5.71
C ASP A 75 -1.81 -18.22 -4.52
N LEU A 76 -3.13 -18.09 -4.37
CA LEU A 76 -3.75 -17.28 -3.32
C LEU A 76 -3.40 -17.79 -1.91
N ASP A 77 -3.40 -19.10 -1.72
CA ASP A 77 -3.12 -19.70 -0.41
C ASP A 77 -1.67 -19.47 0.00
N GLN A 78 -0.74 -19.51 -0.95
CA GLN A 78 0.67 -19.19 -0.72
C GLN A 78 0.88 -17.71 -0.39
N LEU A 79 0.19 -16.82 -1.10
CA LEU A 79 0.22 -15.39 -0.80
C LEU A 79 -0.29 -15.13 0.62
N ILE A 80 -1.44 -15.68 0.99
CA ILE A 80 -2.02 -15.53 2.33
C ILE A 80 -1.09 -16.12 3.39
N ALA A 81 -0.55 -17.31 3.18
CA ALA A 81 0.42 -17.91 4.11
C ALA A 81 1.66 -17.03 4.32
N SER A 82 2.11 -16.34 3.27
CA SER A 82 3.24 -15.39 3.33
C SER A 82 2.93 -14.16 4.18
N THR A 83 1.68 -13.72 4.24
CA THR A 83 1.26 -12.61 5.12
C THR A 83 1.27 -12.99 6.61
N GLY A 84 1.08 -14.26 6.92
CA GLY A 84 0.86 -14.75 8.28
C GLY A 84 -0.55 -14.53 8.83
N LEU A 85 -1.47 -14.04 8.00
CA LEU A 85 -2.88 -13.87 8.30
C LEU A 85 -3.67 -15.15 8.02
N LYS A 86 -4.91 -15.19 8.51
CA LYS A 86 -5.89 -16.21 8.12
C LYS A 86 -6.61 -15.75 6.84
N TYR A 87 -7.15 -16.70 6.09
CA TYR A 87 -7.94 -16.41 4.90
C TYR A 87 -9.09 -15.43 5.21
N GLN A 88 -9.82 -15.65 6.31
CA GLN A 88 -10.93 -14.81 6.72
C GLN A 88 -10.54 -13.35 6.95
N ASP A 89 -9.36 -13.10 7.51
CA ASP A 89 -8.87 -11.74 7.76
C ASP A 89 -8.61 -11.00 6.44
N VAL A 90 -8.02 -11.70 5.46
CA VAL A 90 -7.77 -11.15 4.12
C VAL A 90 -9.07 -10.95 3.35
N GLU A 91 -10.00 -11.88 3.49
CA GLU A 91 -11.33 -11.80 2.87
C GLU A 91 -12.15 -10.62 3.44
N GLU A 92 -12.10 -10.38 4.76
CA GLU A 92 -12.73 -9.22 5.38
C GLU A 92 -12.16 -7.90 4.82
N ALA A 93 -10.83 -7.82 4.71
CA ALA A 93 -10.16 -6.67 4.11
C ALA A 93 -10.56 -6.49 2.64
N TYR A 94 -10.63 -7.58 1.87
CA TYR A 94 -11.08 -7.58 0.49
C TYR A 94 -12.48 -6.97 0.36
N PHE A 95 -13.45 -7.44 1.13
CA PHE A 95 -14.82 -6.91 1.07
C PHE A 95 -14.91 -5.45 1.53
N ALA A 96 -14.04 -5.02 2.44
CA ALA A 96 -14.00 -3.62 2.86
C ALA A 96 -13.55 -2.67 1.74
N ILE A 97 -12.70 -3.12 0.81
CA ILE A 97 -12.14 -2.30 -0.27
C ILE A 97 -12.79 -2.53 -1.64
N ARG A 98 -13.41 -3.70 -1.84
CA ARG A 98 -13.92 -4.17 -3.13
C ARG A 98 -14.74 -3.12 -3.88
N ASP A 99 -15.73 -2.53 -3.23
CA ASP A 99 -16.68 -1.61 -3.84
C ASP A 99 -16.27 -0.13 -3.70
N LYS A 100 -15.10 0.13 -3.07
CA LYS A 100 -14.63 1.51 -2.89
C LYS A 100 -14.09 2.06 -4.21
N LYS A 101 -14.53 3.27 -4.55
CA LYS A 101 -14.11 4.01 -5.76
C LYS A 101 -13.03 5.05 -5.48
N LYS A 102 -12.74 5.31 -4.20
CA LYS A 102 -11.72 6.25 -3.75
C LYS A 102 -10.96 5.62 -2.60
N ILE A 103 -9.69 5.37 -2.82
CA ILE A 103 -8.80 4.76 -1.84
C ILE A 103 -7.57 5.65 -1.70
N ILE A 104 -7.16 5.90 -0.46
CA ILE A 104 -5.86 6.50 -0.14
C ILE A 104 -5.04 5.44 0.56
N VAL A 105 -3.87 5.14 0.03
CA VAL A 105 -2.91 4.27 0.69
C VAL A 105 -1.85 5.11 1.38
N CYS A 106 -1.78 4.97 2.70
CA CYS A 106 -0.78 5.63 3.53
C CYS A 106 0.31 4.63 3.93
N TRP A 107 1.56 5.06 3.88
CA TRP A 107 2.68 4.25 4.38
C TRP A 107 3.78 5.14 4.97
N ALA A 108 4.60 4.54 5.81
CA ALA A 108 5.75 5.20 6.42
C ALA A 108 7.01 4.30 6.29
N MET A 109 7.98 4.51 7.16
CA MET A 109 9.28 3.80 7.13
C MET A 109 9.14 2.28 7.30
N GLY A 110 8.07 1.78 7.88
CA GLY A 110 7.78 0.35 7.97
C GLY A 110 7.79 -0.35 6.61
N ILE A 111 7.30 0.33 5.55
CA ILE A 111 7.34 -0.18 4.17
C ILE A 111 8.68 0.12 3.50
N THR A 112 9.27 1.30 3.74
CA THR A 112 10.43 1.78 2.95
C THR A 112 11.77 1.27 3.46
N GLN A 113 11.85 0.68 4.65
CA GLN A 113 13.10 0.16 5.24
C GLN A 113 13.28 -1.34 5.05
N HIS A 114 12.74 -1.90 3.97
CA HIS A 114 12.90 -3.30 3.59
C HIS A 114 13.76 -3.45 2.33
N LYS A 115 14.35 -4.63 2.16
CA LYS A 115 15.11 -4.97 0.95
C LYS A 115 14.26 -4.84 -0.31
N GLN A 116 12.98 -5.18 -0.23
CA GLN A 116 12.00 -5.15 -1.33
C GLN A 116 11.10 -3.90 -1.30
N ALA A 117 11.51 -2.84 -0.60
CA ALA A 117 10.71 -1.64 -0.41
C ALA A 117 10.22 -1.03 -1.73
N VAL A 118 11.10 -0.92 -2.73
CA VAL A 118 10.75 -0.34 -4.04
C VAL A 118 9.65 -1.14 -4.73
N ASP A 119 9.73 -2.47 -4.70
CA ASP A 119 8.74 -3.32 -5.34
C ASP A 119 7.40 -3.31 -4.57
N THR A 120 7.45 -3.26 -3.24
CA THR A 120 6.23 -3.06 -2.44
C THR A 120 5.54 -1.72 -2.74
N ILE A 121 6.32 -0.63 -2.92
CA ILE A 121 5.75 0.67 -3.32
C ILE A 121 5.14 0.62 -4.73
N LYS A 122 5.77 -0.08 -5.66
CA LYS A 122 5.20 -0.29 -7.00
C LYS A 122 3.88 -1.06 -6.92
N GLU A 123 3.79 -2.06 -6.03
CA GLU A 123 2.57 -2.82 -5.84
C GLU A 123 1.44 -1.97 -5.23
N ILE A 124 1.75 -1.07 -4.29
CA ILE A 124 0.80 -0.05 -3.81
C ILE A 124 0.29 0.80 -4.99
N ALA A 125 1.19 1.21 -5.88
CA ALA A 125 0.79 1.98 -7.07
C ALA A 125 -0.08 1.16 -8.02
N ASN A 126 0.26 -0.10 -8.29
CA ASN A 126 -0.51 -1.02 -9.11
C ASN A 126 -1.93 -1.19 -8.55
N PHE A 127 -2.04 -1.47 -7.25
CA PHE A 127 -3.32 -1.58 -6.57
C PHE A 127 -4.20 -0.32 -6.74
N LEU A 128 -3.62 0.87 -6.57
CA LEU A 128 -4.34 2.13 -6.77
C LEU A 128 -4.73 2.36 -8.24
N LEU A 129 -3.88 1.95 -9.19
CA LEU A 129 -4.16 2.03 -10.63
C LEU A 129 -5.32 1.11 -11.02
N LEU A 130 -5.38 -0.11 -10.49
CA LEU A 130 -6.50 -1.03 -10.71
C LEU A 130 -7.85 -0.41 -10.27
N LYS A 131 -7.84 0.33 -9.17
CA LYS A 131 -9.02 0.99 -8.61
C LYS A 131 -9.27 2.39 -9.21
N GLY A 132 -8.45 2.84 -10.17
CA GLY A 132 -8.51 4.21 -10.68
C GLY A 132 -8.39 5.25 -9.56
N SER A 133 -7.66 4.95 -8.50
CA SER A 133 -7.56 5.78 -7.30
C SER A 133 -6.33 6.69 -7.32
N ILE A 134 -5.96 7.17 -8.50
CA ILE A 134 -4.88 8.15 -8.72
C ILE A 134 -5.42 9.31 -9.55
N GLY A 135 -5.00 10.53 -9.20
CA GLY A 135 -5.33 11.74 -9.96
C GLY A 135 -6.76 12.26 -9.76
N LYS A 136 -7.50 11.75 -8.78
CA LYS A 136 -8.85 12.24 -8.46
C LYS A 136 -8.99 12.67 -6.98
N PRO A 137 -9.85 13.67 -6.67
CA PRO A 137 -10.04 14.17 -5.31
C PRO A 137 -10.46 13.06 -4.33
N GLY A 138 -9.76 12.96 -3.20
CA GLY A 138 -10.04 11.99 -2.16
C GLY A 138 -9.50 10.58 -2.43
N ALA A 139 -8.54 10.45 -3.35
CA ALA A 139 -7.86 9.18 -3.64
C ALA A 139 -6.38 9.43 -3.92
N GLY A 140 -5.53 8.43 -3.76
CA GLY A 140 -4.12 8.48 -4.11
C GLY A 140 -3.18 7.93 -3.07
N THR A 141 -1.94 8.39 -3.13
CA THR A 141 -0.84 7.99 -2.25
C THR A 141 -0.62 9.01 -1.14
N CYS A 142 -0.32 8.54 0.07
CA CYS A 142 0.04 9.39 1.19
C CYS A 142 1.30 8.84 1.89
N PRO A 143 2.50 9.09 1.36
CA PRO A 143 3.73 8.73 2.05
C PRO A 143 3.90 9.61 3.29
N VAL A 144 3.78 9.00 4.47
CA VAL A 144 3.94 9.69 5.76
C VAL A 144 5.43 9.79 6.07
N ARG A 145 5.94 11.01 6.12
CA ARG A 145 7.36 11.27 6.33
C ARG A 145 7.73 11.23 7.80
N GLY A 146 8.88 10.61 8.13
CA GLY A 146 9.45 10.67 9.47
C GLY A 146 10.15 12.02 9.75
N HIS A 147 10.81 12.57 8.73
CA HIS A 147 11.48 13.87 8.75
C HIS A 147 10.80 14.83 7.75
N SER A 148 10.69 16.09 8.14
CA SER A 148 10.16 17.11 7.25
C SER A 148 11.15 17.44 6.12
N ASN A 149 10.62 17.59 4.92
CA ASN A 149 11.30 18.16 3.76
C ASN A 149 12.61 17.50 3.30
N VAL A 150 12.84 16.22 3.56
CA VAL A 150 14.06 15.50 3.11
C VAL A 150 14.28 15.63 1.59
N GLN A 151 13.22 15.67 0.80
CA GLN A 151 13.33 15.86 -0.66
C GLN A 151 13.80 17.28 -1.01
N GLY A 152 13.31 18.31 -0.32
CA GLY A 152 13.74 19.69 -0.50
C GLY A 152 15.20 19.87 -0.11
N ASP A 153 15.61 19.32 1.03
CA ASP A 153 17.00 19.35 1.48
C ASP A 153 17.93 18.77 0.42
N ARG A 154 17.62 17.59 -0.11
CA ARG A 154 18.40 16.94 -1.18
C ARG A 154 18.40 17.74 -2.48
N THR A 155 17.28 18.34 -2.85
CA THR A 155 17.20 19.21 -4.04
C THR A 155 18.09 20.43 -3.88
N MET A 156 18.22 20.96 -2.68
CA MET A 156 19.12 22.08 -2.36
C MET A 156 20.58 21.67 -2.15
N GLY A 157 20.92 20.40 -2.34
CA GLY A 157 22.27 19.88 -2.16
C GLY A 157 22.66 19.59 -0.70
N ILE A 158 21.70 19.59 0.21
CA ILE A 158 21.94 19.27 1.63
C ILE A 158 21.80 17.75 1.82
N TYR A 159 22.92 17.10 2.00
CA TYR A 159 23.01 15.65 2.19
C TYR A 159 23.73 15.33 3.49
N GLU A 160 23.49 14.11 3.98
CA GLU A 160 24.27 13.49 5.06
C GLU A 160 25.76 13.32 4.73
N LYS A 161 26.13 13.38 3.44
CA LYS A 161 27.50 13.39 2.92
C LYS A 161 27.63 14.56 1.93
N PRO A 162 27.87 15.78 2.42
CA PRO A 162 28.04 16.94 1.55
C PRO A 162 29.25 16.77 0.65
N SER A 163 29.23 17.42 -0.52
CA SER A 163 30.35 17.38 -1.45
C SER A 163 31.57 18.10 -0.86
N VAL A 164 32.79 17.68 -1.26
CA VAL A 164 34.02 18.31 -0.83
C VAL A 164 34.01 19.81 -1.17
N GLY A 165 33.57 20.17 -2.38
CA GLY A 165 33.49 21.57 -2.79
C GLY A 165 32.53 22.42 -1.93
N PHE A 166 31.48 21.83 -1.37
CA PHE A 166 30.61 22.51 -0.40
C PHE A 166 31.35 22.72 0.93
N LEU A 167 32.04 21.69 1.43
CA LEU A 167 32.80 21.78 2.69
C LEU A 167 33.98 22.77 2.60
N ASP A 168 34.62 22.87 1.43
CA ASP A 168 35.72 23.81 1.19
C ASP A 168 35.24 25.27 1.06
N SER A 169 33.94 25.48 0.89
CA SER A 169 33.30 26.81 0.73
C SER A 169 32.83 27.46 2.01
N ILE A 170 32.81 26.72 3.12
CA ILE A 170 32.39 27.15 4.45
C ILE A 170 33.55 27.17 5.42
#